data_34b0af6dea75ab2cad5761d6c9334a3f
#
_entry.id   34b0af6dea75ab2cad5761d6c9334a3f
#
_cell.length_a   1.000
_cell.length_b   1.000
_cell.length_c   1.000
_cell.angle_alpha   90.00
_cell.angle_beta   90.00
_cell.angle_gamma   90.00
#
_symmetry.space_group_name_H-M   'P 1'
#
loop_
_entity.id
_entity.type
_entity.pdbx_description
1 polymer ?
#
loop_
_entity_poly.entity_id
_entity_poly.type
_entity_poly.pdbx_seq_one_letter_code
_entity_poly.pdbx_strand_id
1 'polypeptide(L)'
;MEKDGDGSYLYRWEIIEETREMGDDMAPVISYSYNEVRVWPTLTANKILEACINALWDKDVEQKKLNDYNAAQLGILDLSYVESYKTFLNERKALKDRVDSDFAEWEAAREEESIMVL
;
A
#
# COMPACT_ATOMS: atom_id res chain seq x y z
N MET A 1 11.82 -2.68 3.15
CA MET A 1 11.13 -3.99 3.07
C MET A 1 11.91 -5.02 3.85
N GLU A 2 11.21 -5.89 4.51
CA GLU A 2 11.78 -6.91 5.38
C GLU A 2 11.63 -8.28 4.75
N LYS A 3 12.70 -9.08 4.76
CA LYS A 3 12.67 -10.43 4.24
C LYS A 3 12.20 -11.39 5.34
N ASP A 4 11.16 -12.16 5.05
CA ASP A 4 10.67 -13.18 5.96
C ASP A 4 11.46 -14.48 5.81
N GLY A 5 11.42 -15.35 6.84
CA GLY A 5 12.19 -16.60 6.87
C GLY A 5 11.79 -17.63 5.82
N ASP A 6 10.62 -17.52 5.22
CA ASP A 6 10.12 -18.41 4.17
C ASP A 6 10.46 -17.95 2.74
N GLY A 7 11.25 -16.89 2.59
CA GLY A 7 11.61 -16.32 1.29
C GLY A 7 10.67 -15.27 0.76
N SER A 8 9.59 -14.95 1.48
CA SER A 8 8.70 -13.85 1.13
C SER A 8 9.24 -12.53 1.68
N TYR A 9 8.65 -11.43 1.24
CA TYR A 9 8.97 -10.09 1.71
C TYR A 9 7.75 -9.44 2.31
N LEU A 10 7.96 -8.63 3.38
CA LEU A 10 6.91 -7.85 4.01
C LEU A 10 7.08 -6.40 3.58
N TYR A 11 6.02 -5.83 3.02
CA TYR A 11 5.95 -4.41 2.67
C TYR A 11 5.00 -3.71 3.62
N ARG A 12 5.50 -2.66 4.29
CA ARG A 12 4.73 -1.86 5.26
C ARG A 12 4.73 -0.41 4.82
N TRP A 13 3.58 0.24 4.95
CA TRP A 13 3.43 1.67 4.63
C TRP A 13 2.44 2.32 5.59
N GLU A 14 2.40 3.67 5.59
CA GLU A 14 1.59 4.46 6.51
C GLU A 14 1.88 4.09 7.96
N ILE A 15 3.18 4.06 8.32
CA ILE A 15 3.61 3.74 9.67
C ILE A 15 3.31 4.92 10.59
N ILE A 16 2.49 4.68 11.62
CA ILE A 16 2.07 5.68 12.59
C ILE A 16 2.58 5.27 13.97
N GLU A 17 3.29 6.18 14.62
CA GLU A 17 3.72 6.00 16.01
C GLU A 17 2.64 6.55 16.94
N GLU A 18 2.18 5.73 17.88
CA GLU A 18 1.22 6.12 18.89
C GLU A 18 1.85 5.98 20.27
N THR A 19 1.77 7.06 21.07
CA THR A 19 2.21 7.06 22.46
C THR A 19 0.97 7.05 23.35
N ARG A 20 0.89 6.06 24.22
CA ARG A 20 -0.22 5.94 25.16
C ARG A 20 0.30 6.08 26.59
N GLU A 21 -0.25 7.04 27.33
CA GLU A 21 0.02 7.18 28.76
C GLU A 21 -0.83 6.18 29.54
N MET A 22 -0.16 5.33 30.34
CA MET A 22 -0.83 4.24 31.05
C MET A 22 -1.07 4.53 32.56
N GLY A 23 -0.99 5.80 32.97
CA GLY A 23 -1.17 6.25 34.35
C GLY A 23 0.07 6.89 34.92
N ASP A 24 -0.06 7.49 36.15
CA ASP A 24 0.96 8.33 36.74
C ASP A 24 2.27 7.59 37.13
N ASP A 25 2.20 6.26 37.34
CA ASP A 25 3.31 5.44 37.77
C ASP A 25 3.87 4.51 36.69
N MET A 26 3.34 4.56 35.45
CA MET A 26 3.76 3.70 34.36
C MET A 26 4.43 4.48 33.25
N ALA A 27 5.50 3.90 32.70
CA ALA A 27 6.14 4.46 31.51
C ALA A 27 5.17 4.47 30.32
N PRO A 28 5.20 5.53 29.47
CA PRO A 28 4.35 5.55 28.26
C PRO A 28 4.65 4.37 27.36
N VAL A 29 3.62 3.78 26.79
CA VAL A 29 3.74 2.69 25.83
C VAL A 29 3.74 3.28 24.43
N ILE A 30 4.79 3.00 23.67
CA ILE A 30 4.91 3.41 22.29
C ILE A 30 4.48 2.22 21.42
N SER A 31 3.49 2.43 20.60
CA SER A 31 3.04 1.43 19.63
C SER A 31 3.07 1.99 18.21
N TYR A 32 3.22 1.10 17.23
CA TYR A 32 3.24 1.47 15.83
C TYR A 32 2.09 0.78 15.13
N SER A 33 1.35 1.53 14.33
CA SER A 33 0.36 0.96 13.41
C SER A 33 0.85 1.17 11.98
N TYR A 34 0.57 0.21 11.11
CA TYR A 34 1.00 0.24 9.72
C TYR A 34 0.14 -0.70 8.89
N ASN A 35 0.13 -0.45 7.60
CA ASN A 35 -0.41 -1.40 6.63
C ASN A 35 0.71 -2.33 6.20
N GLU A 36 0.41 -3.63 6.07
CA GLU A 36 1.41 -4.63 5.73
C GLU A 36 0.85 -5.62 4.71
N VAL A 37 1.65 -5.96 3.72
CA VAL A 37 1.36 -7.04 2.77
C VAL A 37 2.58 -7.93 2.59
N ARG A 38 2.33 -9.20 2.30
CA ARG A 38 3.38 -10.18 1.99
C ARG A 38 3.51 -10.32 0.48
N VAL A 39 4.74 -10.28 -0.01
CA VAL A 39 5.04 -10.38 -1.44
C VAL A 39 5.86 -11.63 -1.71
N TRP A 40 5.38 -12.47 -2.61
CA TRP A 40 5.97 -13.76 -2.94
C TRP A 40 5.56 -14.17 -4.37
N PRO A 41 6.36 -14.90 -5.16
CA PRO A 41 7.69 -15.45 -4.89
C PRO A 41 8.84 -14.51 -5.19
N THR A 42 8.63 -13.46 -5.95
CA THR A 42 9.65 -12.48 -6.33
C THR A 42 9.25 -11.09 -5.90
N LEU A 43 10.25 -10.28 -5.55
CA LEU A 43 10.04 -8.90 -5.16
C LEU A 43 10.24 -7.98 -6.35
N THR A 44 9.16 -7.41 -6.88
CA THR A 44 9.15 -6.38 -7.91
C THR A 44 8.15 -5.29 -7.52
N ALA A 45 8.30 -4.08 -8.08
CA ALA A 45 7.35 -3.00 -7.82
C ALA A 45 5.92 -3.41 -8.20
N ASN A 46 5.75 -4.11 -9.33
CA ASN A 46 4.43 -4.58 -9.76
C ASN A 46 3.82 -5.61 -8.81
N LYS A 47 4.63 -6.52 -8.27
CA LYS A 47 4.17 -7.51 -7.29
C LYS A 47 3.73 -6.86 -5.99
N ILE A 48 4.49 -5.87 -5.51
CA ILE A 48 4.14 -5.10 -4.33
C ILE A 48 2.82 -4.35 -4.55
N LEU A 49 2.70 -3.65 -5.69
CA LEU A 49 1.49 -2.90 -6.02
C LEU A 49 0.27 -3.80 -6.12
N GLU A 50 0.40 -4.94 -6.77
CA GLU A 50 -0.68 -5.94 -6.89
C GLU A 50 -1.14 -6.43 -5.52
N ALA A 51 -0.19 -6.76 -4.63
CA ALA A 51 -0.51 -7.19 -3.27
C ALA A 51 -1.22 -6.10 -2.47
N CYS A 52 -0.77 -4.84 -2.58
CA CYS A 52 -1.40 -3.72 -1.91
C CYS A 52 -2.82 -3.46 -2.42
N ILE A 53 -3.03 -3.51 -3.73
CA ILE A 53 -4.35 -3.31 -4.34
C ILE A 53 -5.31 -4.41 -3.86
N ASN A 54 -4.88 -5.66 -3.88
CA ASN A 54 -5.70 -6.79 -3.43
C ASN A 54 -6.04 -6.72 -1.94
N ALA A 55 -5.16 -6.14 -1.12
CA ALA A 55 -5.39 -5.99 0.32
C ALA A 55 -6.36 -4.84 0.63
N LEU A 56 -6.30 -3.74 -0.13
CA LEU A 56 -7.11 -2.54 0.11
C LEU A 56 -8.46 -2.60 -0.59
N TRP A 57 -8.53 -3.17 -1.78
CA TRP A 57 -9.74 -3.23 -2.59
C TRP A 57 -9.98 -4.64 -3.10
N ASP A 58 -11.16 -5.15 -2.80
CA ASP A 58 -11.63 -6.40 -3.38
C ASP A 58 -11.91 -6.20 -4.87
N LYS A 59 -11.76 -7.25 -5.67
CA LYS A 59 -12.09 -7.23 -7.11
C LYS A 59 -13.54 -6.83 -7.35
N ASP A 60 -14.45 -7.23 -6.48
CA ASP A 60 -15.86 -6.87 -6.58
C ASP A 60 -16.07 -5.36 -6.38
N VAL A 61 -15.33 -4.73 -5.46
CA VAL A 61 -15.39 -3.28 -5.23
C VAL A 61 -14.89 -2.52 -6.46
N GLU A 62 -13.76 -2.95 -7.03
CA GLU A 62 -13.20 -2.36 -8.23
C GLU A 62 -14.16 -2.47 -9.42
N GLN A 63 -14.73 -3.63 -9.62
CA GLN A 63 -15.69 -3.88 -10.72
C GLN A 63 -16.96 -3.04 -10.53
N LYS A 64 -17.46 -2.93 -9.31
CA LYS A 64 -18.62 -2.09 -9.01
C LYS A 64 -18.35 -0.63 -9.30
N LYS A 65 -17.18 -0.10 -8.91
CA LYS A 65 -16.82 1.29 -9.18
C LYS A 65 -16.74 1.58 -10.68
N LEU A 66 -16.19 0.66 -11.46
CA LEU A 66 -16.13 0.78 -12.91
C LEU A 66 -17.53 0.74 -13.53
N ASN A 67 -18.39 -0.17 -13.09
CA ASN A 67 -19.76 -0.28 -13.57
C ASN A 67 -20.57 0.97 -13.25
N ASP A 68 -20.45 1.52 -12.05
CA ASP A 68 -21.13 2.75 -11.64
C ASP A 68 -20.65 3.94 -12.46
N TYR A 69 -19.36 4.02 -12.74
CA TYR A 69 -18.78 5.05 -13.60
C TYR A 69 -19.37 4.97 -15.01
N ASN A 70 -19.40 3.79 -15.62
CA ASN A 70 -19.94 3.59 -16.96
C ASN A 70 -21.43 3.96 -17.00
N ALA A 71 -22.21 3.58 -15.98
CA ALA A 71 -23.63 3.91 -15.91
C ALA A 71 -23.84 5.42 -15.76
N ALA A 72 -22.99 6.12 -15.01
CA ALA A 72 -23.04 7.57 -14.87
C ALA A 72 -22.72 8.27 -16.20
N GLN A 73 -21.75 7.76 -16.96
CA GLN A 73 -21.41 8.27 -18.29
C GLN A 73 -22.57 8.14 -19.28
N LEU A 74 -23.38 7.09 -19.13
CA LEU A 74 -24.56 6.86 -19.96
C LEU A 74 -25.81 7.61 -19.48
N GLY A 75 -25.70 8.38 -18.39
CA GLY A 75 -26.80 9.14 -17.83
C GLY A 75 -27.79 8.32 -16.99
N ILE A 76 -27.47 7.08 -16.68
CA ILE A 76 -28.33 6.19 -15.86
C ILE A 76 -28.18 6.49 -14.38
N LEU A 77 -26.96 6.82 -13.93
CA LEU A 77 -26.65 7.20 -12.56
C LEU A 77 -26.20 8.65 -12.47
N ASP A 78 -26.19 9.19 -11.25
CA ASP A 78 -25.77 10.55 -10.96
C ASP A 78 -24.27 10.74 -11.31
N LEU A 79 -23.93 11.96 -11.73
CA LEU A 79 -22.54 12.34 -12.02
C LEU A 79 -21.62 12.27 -10.81
N SER A 80 -22.15 12.20 -9.58
CA SER A 80 -21.37 11.99 -8.38
C SER A 80 -20.55 10.68 -8.43
N TYR A 81 -21.00 9.69 -9.17
CA TYR A 81 -20.27 8.43 -9.36
C TYR A 81 -19.03 8.62 -10.23
N VAL A 82 -19.01 9.61 -11.11
CA VAL A 82 -17.82 9.98 -11.90
C VAL A 82 -16.74 10.53 -10.96
N GLU A 83 -17.11 11.41 -10.04
CA GLU A 83 -16.18 11.98 -9.07
C GLU A 83 -15.65 10.91 -8.10
N SER A 84 -16.51 10.01 -7.68
CA SER A 84 -16.11 8.87 -6.83
C SER A 84 -15.07 7.99 -7.52
N TYR A 85 -15.25 7.71 -8.81
CA TYR A 85 -14.32 6.92 -9.60
C TYR A 85 -12.97 7.64 -9.78
N LYS A 86 -13.01 8.95 -10.03
CA LYS A 86 -11.79 9.77 -10.11
C LYS A 86 -11.00 9.71 -8.80
N THR A 87 -11.66 9.82 -7.67
CA THR A 87 -11.01 9.71 -6.35
C THR A 87 -10.35 8.35 -6.18
N PHE A 88 -11.04 7.28 -6.56
CA PHE A 88 -10.50 5.92 -6.51
C PHE A 88 -9.24 5.77 -7.38
N LEU A 89 -9.27 6.30 -8.61
CA LEU A 89 -8.11 6.24 -9.51
C LEU A 89 -6.94 7.07 -8.98
N ASN A 90 -7.20 8.21 -8.35
CA ASN A 90 -6.18 9.04 -7.73
C ASN A 90 -5.53 8.33 -6.54
N GLU A 91 -6.31 7.63 -5.74
CA GLU A 91 -5.80 6.82 -4.63
C GLU A 91 -4.90 5.69 -5.14
N ARG A 92 -5.32 5.01 -6.20
CA ARG A 92 -4.50 3.96 -6.84
C ARG A 92 -3.19 4.52 -7.39
N LYS A 93 -3.25 5.69 -8.02
CA LYS A 93 -2.05 6.35 -8.55
C LYS A 93 -1.09 6.74 -7.44
N ALA A 94 -1.60 7.30 -6.35
CA ALA A 94 -0.78 7.67 -5.20
C ALA A 94 -0.10 6.43 -4.58
N LEU A 95 -0.82 5.32 -4.49
CA LEU A 95 -0.26 4.06 -4.01
C LEU A 95 0.84 3.55 -4.93
N LYS A 96 0.62 3.59 -6.24
CA LYS A 96 1.63 3.17 -7.23
C LYS A 96 2.90 4.02 -7.12
N ASP A 97 2.75 5.33 -7.05
CA ASP A 97 3.88 6.25 -6.95
C ASP A 97 4.68 5.98 -5.67
N ARG A 98 4.00 5.72 -4.56
CA ARG A 98 4.64 5.39 -3.30
C ARG A 98 5.38 4.06 -3.35
N VAL A 99 4.76 3.03 -3.91
CA VAL A 99 5.38 1.70 -4.06
C VAL A 99 6.61 1.79 -4.94
N ASP A 100 6.52 2.50 -6.06
CA ASP A 100 7.65 2.67 -6.98
C ASP A 100 8.82 3.38 -6.29
N SER A 101 8.53 4.43 -5.51
CA SER A 101 9.55 5.17 -4.76
C SER A 101 10.19 4.31 -3.68
N ASP A 102 9.40 3.60 -2.89
CA ASP A 102 9.90 2.74 -1.81
C ASP A 102 10.73 1.58 -2.36
N PHE A 103 10.32 1.00 -3.47
CA PHE A 103 11.05 -0.07 -4.12
C PHE A 103 12.40 0.42 -4.68
N ALA A 104 12.41 1.59 -5.28
CA ALA A 104 13.64 2.20 -5.80
C ALA A 104 14.65 2.48 -4.68
N GLU A 105 14.20 2.98 -3.53
CA GLU A 105 15.04 3.19 -2.35
C GLU A 105 15.60 1.88 -1.80
N TRP A 106 14.78 0.84 -1.75
CA TRP A 106 15.21 -0.47 -1.29
C TRP A 106 16.25 -1.09 -2.21
N GLU A 107 16.08 -0.98 -3.53
CA GLU A 107 17.05 -1.47 -4.51
C GLU A 107 18.38 -0.71 -4.42
N ALA A 108 18.32 0.61 -4.26
CA ALA A 108 19.52 1.43 -4.11
C ALA A 108 20.32 1.03 -2.86
N ALA A 109 19.64 0.82 -1.72
CA ALA A 109 20.27 0.38 -0.48
C ALA A 109 20.88 -1.02 -0.63
N ARG A 110 20.22 -1.91 -1.37
CA ARG A 110 20.71 -3.26 -1.63
C ARG A 110 21.96 -3.25 -2.52
N GLU A 111 22.00 -2.38 -3.52
CA GLU A 111 23.18 -2.21 -4.38
C GLU A 111 24.37 -1.67 -3.59
N GLU A 112 24.16 -0.68 -2.72
CA GLU A 112 25.20 -0.15 -1.83
C GLU A 112 25.76 -1.23 -0.91
N GLU A 113 24.89 -2.05 -0.32
CA GLU A 113 25.29 -3.18 0.52
C GLU A 113 26.16 -4.18 -0.26
N SER A 114 25.76 -4.47 -1.48
CA SER A 114 26.48 -5.38 -2.36
C SER A 114 27.87 -4.85 -2.71
N ILE A 115 28.03 -3.55 -2.92
CA ILE A 115 29.30 -2.88 -3.19
C ILE A 115 30.19 -2.90 -1.94
N MET A 116 29.62 -2.71 -0.75
CA MET A 116 30.35 -2.69 0.51
C MET A 116 30.91 -4.06 0.91
N VAL A 117 30.32 -5.14 0.45
CA VAL A 117 30.75 -6.51 0.75
C VAL A 117 31.91 -6.96 -0.14
N LEU A 118 32.14 -6.27 -1.24
CA LEU A 118 33.27 -6.53 -2.12
C LEU A 118 34.56 -5.92 -1.57
#